data_c2e69d017edf25a6688f1c219c2de9d0
#
_entry.id   c2e69d017edf25a6688f1c219c2de9d0
#
_cell.length_a   1.000
_cell.length_b   1.000
_cell.length_c   1.000
_cell.angle_alpha   90.00
_cell.angle_beta   90.00
_cell.angle_gamma   90.00
#
_symmetry.space_group_name_H-M   'P 1'
#
loop_
_entity.id
_entity.type
_entity.pdbx_description
1 polymer ?
#
loop_
_entity_poly.entity_id
_entity_poly.type
_entity_poly.pdbx_seq_one_letter_code
_entity_poly.pdbx_strand_id
1 'polypeptide(L)'
;MDLSVERVDVWAATIEDKPGGLAKVLSALRDAGADLQFVVARRTPEASGKGIVFVAPLQGDTQIRAATQVGFNVTPSLHSVRVMGLDQLGIIAQLTQMLADGGINLRGVSAAVLGSQFIAYLAVDSLDDAEKAMDILQRA
;
A
#
# COMPACT_ATOMS: atom_id res chain seq x y z
N MET A 1 -1.36 11.08 19.99
CA MET A 1 -1.01 9.66 19.88
C MET A 1 0.42 9.52 19.38
N ASP A 2 1.05 8.45 19.78
CA ASP A 2 2.45 8.22 19.39
C ASP A 2 2.47 7.32 18.16
N LEU A 3 2.41 7.95 16.99
CA LEU A 3 2.32 7.25 15.71
C LEU A 3 3.58 7.46 14.88
N SER A 4 4.03 6.38 14.24
CA SER A 4 5.04 6.46 13.18
C SER A 4 4.30 6.59 11.85
N VAL A 5 4.56 7.68 11.13
CA VAL A 5 3.84 8.02 9.90
C VAL A 5 4.86 8.25 8.79
N GLU A 6 4.73 7.51 7.70
CA GLU A 6 5.64 7.64 6.54
C GLU A 6 4.85 7.62 5.23
N ARG A 7 5.33 8.39 4.26
CA ARG A 7 4.81 8.28 2.90
C ARG A 7 5.40 7.04 2.23
N VAL A 8 4.56 6.29 1.55
CA VAL A 8 4.97 5.08 0.82
C VAL A 8 4.30 5.08 -0.55
N ASP A 9 5.08 4.80 -1.58
CA ASP A 9 4.53 4.57 -2.91
C ASP A 9 4.17 3.09 -3.04
N VAL A 10 2.94 2.83 -3.45
CA VAL A 10 2.43 1.48 -3.67
C VAL A 10 2.27 1.26 -5.17
N TRP A 11 2.81 0.17 -5.65
CA TRP A 11 2.86 -0.17 -7.07
C TRP A 11 1.85 -1.27 -7.37
N ALA A 12 1.19 -1.19 -8.53
CA ALA A 12 0.14 -2.13 -8.88
C ALA A 12 0.42 -2.80 -10.22
N ALA A 13 0.01 -4.06 -10.33
CA ALA A 13 0.07 -4.81 -11.58
C ALA A 13 -1.14 -5.73 -11.71
N THR A 14 -1.56 -5.97 -12.94
CA THR A 14 -2.54 -7.00 -13.24
C THR A 14 -1.82 -8.35 -13.28
N ILE A 15 -2.43 -9.37 -12.71
CA ILE A 15 -1.89 -10.72 -12.69
C ILE A 15 -2.90 -11.70 -13.29
N GLU A 16 -2.40 -12.85 -13.73
CA GLU A 16 -3.29 -13.95 -14.15
C GLU A 16 -3.91 -14.60 -12.91
N ASP A 17 -5.23 -14.78 -12.92
CA ASP A 17 -5.94 -15.47 -11.84
C ASP A 17 -5.89 -16.98 -12.07
N LYS A 18 -4.73 -17.55 -11.77
CA LYS A 18 -4.46 -18.98 -11.90
C LYS A 18 -3.32 -19.36 -10.95
N PRO A 19 -3.16 -20.66 -10.63
CA PRO A 19 -2.02 -21.08 -9.83
C PRO A 19 -0.71 -20.60 -10.43
N GLY A 20 0.13 -19.96 -9.61
CA GLY A 20 1.42 -19.43 -10.03
C GLY A 20 1.39 -18.02 -10.64
N GLY A 21 0.21 -17.45 -10.93
CA GLY A 21 0.14 -16.10 -11.50
C GLY A 21 0.76 -15.04 -10.60
N LEU A 22 0.43 -15.06 -9.32
CA LEU A 22 1.03 -14.16 -8.34
C LEU A 22 2.50 -14.49 -8.08
N ALA A 23 2.82 -15.77 -7.92
CA ALA A 23 4.18 -16.20 -7.63
C ALA A 23 5.17 -15.76 -8.71
N LYS A 24 4.74 -15.75 -9.96
CA LYS A 24 5.58 -15.34 -11.09
C LYS A 24 6.06 -13.90 -10.93
N VAL A 25 5.15 -12.97 -10.64
CA VAL A 25 5.50 -11.56 -10.51
C VAL A 25 6.29 -11.29 -9.24
N LEU A 26 5.93 -11.93 -8.12
CA LEU A 26 6.67 -11.75 -6.88
C LEU A 26 8.08 -12.33 -6.95
N SER A 27 8.26 -13.46 -7.64
CA SER A 27 9.58 -14.05 -7.84
C SER A 27 10.51 -13.15 -8.66
N ALA A 28 9.97 -12.47 -9.67
CA ALA A 28 10.75 -11.52 -10.47
C ALA A 28 11.24 -10.35 -9.61
N LEU A 29 10.40 -9.86 -8.70
CA LEU A 29 10.80 -8.79 -7.79
C LEU A 29 11.85 -9.28 -6.78
N ARG A 30 11.69 -10.48 -6.25
CA ARG A 30 12.68 -11.09 -5.36
C ARG A 30 14.04 -11.20 -6.04
N ASP A 31 14.06 -11.66 -7.30
CA ASP A 31 15.30 -11.84 -8.04
C ASP A 31 16.02 -10.51 -8.30
N ALA A 32 15.29 -9.42 -8.31
CA ALA A 32 15.85 -8.07 -8.42
C ALA A 32 16.24 -7.47 -7.05
N GLY A 33 16.08 -8.22 -5.97
CA GLY A 33 16.48 -7.80 -4.63
C GLY A 33 15.41 -7.05 -3.84
N ALA A 34 14.15 -7.05 -4.30
CA ALA A 34 13.08 -6.37 -3.59
C ALA A 34 12.76 -7.10 -2.28
N ASP A 35 12.67 -6.34 -1.20
CA ASP A 35 12.23 -6.83 0.11
C ASP A 35 10.87 -6.22 0.41
N LEU A 36 9.84 -6.92 0.01
CA LEU A 36 8.48 -6.38 0.10
C LEU A 36 7.98 -6.40 1.54
N GLN A 37 7.48 -5.27 2.00
CA GLN A 37 6.88 -5.11 3.32
C GLN A 37 5.37 -5.05 3.26
N PHE A 38 4.81 -4.90 2.07
CA PHE A 38 3.38 -4.82 1.85
C PHE A 38 3.03 -5.53 0.56
N VAL A 39 2.13 -6.48 0.64
CA VAL A 39 1.59 -7.19 -0.53
C VAL A 39 0.10 -7.41 -0.29
N VAL A 40 -0.72 -6.95 -1.23
CA VAL A 40 -2.14 -7.25 -1.26
C VAL A 40 -2.49 -7.70 -2.67
N ALA A 41 -3.12 -8.85 -2.78
CA ALA A 41 -3.54 -9.37 -4.08
C ALA A 41 -4.98 -9.86 -3.99
N ARG A 42 -5.74 -9.64 -5.05
CA ARG A 42 -7.15 -10.05 -5.09
C ARG A 42 -7.59 -10.24 -6.53
N ARG A 43 -8.69 -10.94 -6.70
CA ARG A 43 -9.36 -11.02 -8.00
C ARG A 43 -9.94 -9.68 -8.36
N THR A 44 -10.01 -9.43 -9.68
CA THR A 44 -10.61 -8.20 -10.21
C THR A 44 -11.98 -8.57 -10.76
N PRO A 45 -13.08 -8.12 -10.13
CA PRO A 45 -14.43 -8.48 -10.60
C PRO A 45 -14.71 -8.01 -12.03
N GLU A 46 -14.07 -6.91 -12.46
CA GLU A 46 -14.30 -6.28 -13.75
C GLU A 46 -13.63 -7.03 -14.90
N ALA A 47 -12.66 -7.91 -14.62
CA ALA A 47 -11.91 -8.62 -15.67
C ALA A 47 -11.78 -10.09 -15.29
N SER A 48 -12.60 -10.93 -15.93
CA SER A 48 -12.57 -12.38 -15.71
C SER A 48 -11.19 -12.95 -16.02
N GLY A 49 -10.72 -13.85 -15.16
CA GLY A 49 -9.41 -14.48 -15.29
C GLY A 49 -8.25 -13.60 -14.88
N LYS A 50 -8.51 -12.45 -14.28
CA LYS A 50 -7.48 -11.50 -13.86
C LYS A 50 -7.58 -11.20 -12.38
N GLY A 51 -6.46 -10.77 -11.84
CA GLY A 51 -6.37 -10.21 -10.52
C GLY A 51 -5.49 -8.97 -10.52
N ILE A 52 -5.36 -8.37 -9.36
CA ILE A 52 -4.48 -7.22 -9.17
C ILE A 52 -3.61 -7.46 -7.94
N VAL A 53 -2.36 -7.03 -8.01
CA VAL A 53 -1.45 -7.08 -6.87
C VAL A 53 -0.88 -5.69 -6.62
N PHE A 54 -0.81 -5.33 -5.35
CA PHE A 54 -0.20 -4.10 -4.86
C PHE A 54 1.00 -4.46 -4.01
N VAL A 55 2.13 -3.79 -4.25
CA VAL A 55 3.37 -4.05 -3.51
C VAL A 55 4.06 -2.77 -3.08
N ALA A 56 4.82 -2.85 -2.02
CA ALA A 56 5.75 -1.81 -1.56
C ALA A 56 6.80 -2.46 -0.63
N PRO A 57 7.99 -1.91 -0.56
CA PRO A 57 8.57 -0.87 -1.41
C PRO A 57 9.26 -1.44 -2.65
N LEU A 58 9.44 -0.62 -3.67
CA LEU A 58 10.37 -0.89 -4.75
C LEU A 58 11.45 0.19 -4.70
N GLN A 59 12.70 -0.22 -4.56
CA GLN A 59 13.81 0.69 -4.31
C GLN A 59 14.89 0.54 -5.38
N GLY A 60 15.22 1.66 -6.02
CA GLY A 60 16.30 1.71 -6.99
C GLY A 60 15.89 1.23 -8.39
N ASP A 61 16.74 1.55 -9.35
CA ASP A 61 16.45 1.33 -10.77
C ASP A 61 16.29 -0.13 -11.13
N THR A 62 17.06 -1.03 -10.50
CA THR A 62 17.01 -2.45 -10.80
C THR A 62 15.66 -3.04 -10.45
N GLN A 63 15.13 -2.69 -9.28
CA GLN A 63 13.83 -3.22 -8.84
C GLN A 63 12.69 -2.61 -9.66
N ILE A 64 12.74 -1.31 -9.94
CA ILE A 64 11.71 -0.64 -10.73
C ILE A 64 11.68 -1.20 -12.15
N ARG A 65 12.87 -1.45 -12.74
CA ARG A 65 12.96 -2.01 -14.08
C ARG A 65 12.39 -3.44 -14.13
N ALA A 66 12.72 -4.26 -13.13
CA ALA A 66 12.18 -5.61 -13.04
C ALA A 66 10.65 -5.58 -12.88
N ALA A 67 10.14 -4.68 -12.07
CA ALA A 67 8.69 -4.51 -11.88
C ALA A 67 8.01 -4.11 -13.19
N THR A 68 8.59 -3.17 -13.94
CA THR A 68 8.05 -2.75 -15.22
C THR A 68 7.95 -3.93 -16.20
N GLN A 69 8.96 -4.79 -16.21
CA GLN A 69 8.99 -5.94 -17.11
C GLN A 69 7.90 -6.96 -16.83
N VAL A 70 7.40 -7.03 -15.61
CA VAL A 70 6.32 -7.94 -15.24
C VAL A 70 4.96 -7.26 -15.11
N GLY A 71 4.85 -6.01 -15.57
CA GLY A 71 3.58 -5.33 -15.73
C GLY A 71 3.21 -4.34 -14.64
N PHE A 72 4.11 -4.02 -13.73
CA PHE A 72 3.84 -2.97 -12.76
C PHE A 72 3.88 -1.59 -13.41
N ASN A 73 2.99 -0.72 -12.97
CA ASN A 73 2.97 0.65 -13.41
C ASN A 73 4.12 1.42 -12.72
N VAL A 74 5.00 2.02 -13.53
CA VAL A 74 6.16 2.76 -13.02
C VAL A 74 5.80 4.12 -12.47
N THR A 75 4.64 4.65 -12.84
CA THR A 75 4.14 5.88 -12.25
C THR A 75 3.37 5.50 -10.99
N PRO A 76 3.81 5.92 -9.81
CA PRO A 76 3.09 5.58 -8.59
C PRO A 76 1.67 6.11 -8.68
N SER A 77 0.72 5.20 -8.86
CA SER A 77 -0.69 5.58 -8.97
C SER A 77 -1.37 5.65 -7.61
N LEU A 78 -0.73 5.11 -6.57
CA LEU A 78 -1.29 5.03 -5.24
C LEU A 78 -0.35 5.70 -4.26
N HIS A 79 -0.56 6.99 -4.04
CA HIS A 79 0.10 7.70 -2.96
C HIS A 79 -0.48 7.19 -1.66
N SER A 80 0.37 6.65 -0.80
CA SER A 80 -0.08 6.02 0.43
C SER A 80 0.70 6.52 1.63
N VAL A 81 0.08 6.39 2.78
CA VAL A 81 0.69 6.71 4.06
C VAL A 81 0.68 5.45 4.90
N ARG A 82 1.83 5.06 5.42
CA ARG A 82 1.94 3.95 6.35
C ARG A 82 1.94 4.50 7.76
N VAL A 83 1.07 3.93 8.60
CA VAL A 83 0.92 4.35 10.00
C VAL A 83 1.13 3.15 10.89
N MET A 84 1.95 3.29 11.91
CA MET A 84 2.21 2.26 12.89
C MET A 84 2.09 2.84 14.29
N GLY A 85 1.61 2.03 15.22
CA GLY A 85 1.49 2.44 16.61
C GLY A 85 0.97 1.31 17.49
N LEU A 86 0.75 1.62 18.76
CA LEU A 86 0.16 0.65 19.68
C LEU A 86 -1.28 0.38 19.31
N ASP A 87 -1.63 -0.90 19.27
CA ASP A 87 -3.00 -1.30 19.02
C ASP A 87 -3.91 -0.89 20.18
N GLN A 88 -5.09 -0.41 19.84
CA GLN A 88 -6.12 -0.10 20.81
C GLN A 88 -7.47 -0.21 20.13
N LEU A 89 -8.50 -0.42 20.93
CA LEU A 89 -9.86 -0.58 20.41
C LEU A 89 -10.25 0.59 19.52
N GLY A 90 -10.65 0.29 18.29
CA GLY A 90 -11.16 1.29 17.37
C GLY A 90 -10.11 2.23 16.79
N ILE A 91 -8.82 1.88 16.84
CA ILE A 91 -7.77 2.78 16.34
C ILE A 91 -7.95 3.14 14.86
N ILE A 92 -8.32 2.18 14.02
CA ILE A 92 -8.49 2.46 12.59
C ILE A 92 -9.72 3.35 12.36
N ALA A 93 -10.80 3.14 13.10
CA ALA A 93 -11.96 4.03 13.04
C ALA A 93 -11.58 5.46 13.43
N GLN A 94 -10.76 5.61 14.47
CA GLN A 94 -10.30 6.92 14.91
C GLN A 94 -9.44 7.61 13.86
N LEU A 95 -8.48 6.89 13.28
CA LEU A 95 -7.60 7.46 12.25
C LEU A 95 -8.38 7.87 11.01
N THR A 96 -9.30 7.03 10.54
CA THR A 96 -10.09 7.34 9.37
C THR A 96 -11.03 8.53 9.62
N GLN A 97 -11.55 8.66 10.83
CA GLN A 97 -12.39 9.82 11.19
C GLN A 97 -11.55 11.12 11.19
N MET A 98 -10.34 11.07 11.71
CA MET A 98 -9.45 12.23 11.71
C MET A 98 -9.17 12.71 10.27
N LEU A 99 -8.93 11.77 9.37
CA LEU A 99 -8.71 12.11 7.97
C LEU A 99 -9.97 12.65 7.30
N ALA A 100 -11.12 12.07 7.61
CA ALA A 100 -12.40 12.56 7.11
C ALA A 100 -12.67 13.98 7.58
N ASP A 101 -12.40 14.27 8.83
CA ASP A 101 -12.56 15.63 9.39
C ASP A 101 -11.63 16.63 8.70
N GLY A 102 -10.48 16.16 8.22
CA GLY A 102 -9.56 16.96 7.44
C GLY A 102 -9.88 17.03 5.94
N GLY A 103 -10.98 16.45 5.51
CA GLY A 103 -11.40 16.50 4.12
C GLY A 103 -10.70 15.51 3.19
N ILE A 104 -10.08 14.47 3.74
CA ILE A 104 -9.34 13.49 2.94
C ILE A 104 -10.22 12.27 2.70
N ASN A 105 -10.40 11.91 1.43
CA ASN A 105 -11.08 10.69 1.02
C ASN A 105 -10.05 9.58 0.79
N LEU A 106 -10.35 8.39 1.27
CA LEU A 106 -9.47 7.24 1.14
C LEU A 106 -9.85 6.39 -0.07
N ARG A 107 -8.86 6.05 -0.89
CA ARG A 107 -9.03 5.12 -2.01
C ARG A 107 -8.95 3.68 -1.57
N GLY A 108 -8.23 3.42 -0.48
CA GLY A 108 -8.07 2.08 0.03
C GLY A 108 -7.45 2.11 1.41
N VAL A 109 -7.73 1.07 2.17
CA VAL A 109 -7.19 0.87 3.51
C VAL A 109 -6.83 -0.59 3.66
N SER A 110 -5.62 -0.84 4.13
CA SER A 110 -5.19 -2.17 4.56
C SER A 110 -4.60 -2.02 5.96
N ALA A 111 -5.04 -2.86 6.88
CA ALA A 111 -4.57 -2.77 8.25
C ALA A 111 -4.49 -4.15 8.88
N ALA A 112 -3.57 -4.30 9.79
CA ALA A 112 -3.40 -5.54 10.55
C ALA A 112 -2.79 -5.23 11.91
N VAL A 113 -2.95 -6.16 12.82
CA VAL A 113 -2.31 -6.11 14.14
C VAL A 113 -1.29 -7.23 14.21
N LEU A 114 -0.09 -6.89 14.63
CA LEU A 114 0.99 -7.84 14.86
C LEU A 114 1.53 -7.61 16.27
N GLY A 115 1.30 -8.59 17.15
CA GLY A 115 1.63 -8.41 18.56
C GLY A 115 0.80 -7.31 19.20
N SER A 116 1.46 -6.33 19.77
CA SER A 116 0.81 -5.19 20.42
C SER A 116 0.71 -3.96 19.52
N GLN A 117 1.12 -4.08 18.25
CA GLN A 117 1.15 -2.95 17.33
C GLN A 117 0.20 -3.16 16.18
N PHE A 118 -0.37 -2.06 15.68
CA PHE A 118 -1.06 -2.08 14.41
C PHE A 118 -0.17 -1.50 13.31
N ILE A 119 -0.46 -1.87 12.08
CA ILE A 119 0.11 -1.26 10.89
C ILE A 119 -1.03 -1.01 9.90
N ALA A 120 -1.07 0.18 9.33
CA ALA A 120 -2.09 0.55 8.34
C ALA A 120 -1.44 1.21 7.14
N TYR A 121 -1.96 0.87 5.95
CA TYR A 121 -1.61 1.55 4.70
C TYR A 121 -2.86 2.25 4.21
N LEU A 122 -2.79 3.56 4.08
CA LEU A 122 -3.91 4.42 3.71
C LEU A 122 -3.62 5.03 2.35
N ALA A 123 -4.36 4.62 1.33
CA ALA A 123 -4.18 5.13 -0.02
C ALA A 123 -5.07 6.35 -0.23
N VAL A 124 -4.50 7.40 -0.83
CA VAL A 124 -5.19 8.67 -1.08
C VAL A 124 -5.08 9.04 -2.56
N ASP A 125 -5.79 10.11 -2.97
CA ASP A 125 -5.97 10.44 -4.38
C ASP A 125 -4.79 11.20 -4.98
N SER A 126 -3.98 11.89 -4.17
CA SER A 126 -2.92 12.76 -4.67
C SER A 126 -1.76 12.83 -3.69
N LEU A 127 -0.62 13.34 -4.17
CA LEU A 127 0.52 13.62 -3.31
C LEU A 127 0.17 14.68 -2.25
N ASP A 128 -0.60 15.70 -2.63
CA ASP A 128 -1.04 16.74 -1.69
C ASP A 128 -1.88 16.13 -0.56
N ASP A 129 -2.78 15.21 -0.88
CA ASP A 129 -3.57 14.52 0.14
C ASP A 129 -2.69 13.66 1.04
N ALA A 130 -1.66 13.02 0.49
CA ALA A 130 -0.74 12.23 1.30
C ALA A 130 0.02 13.11 2.30
N GLU A 131 0.52 14.25 1.85
CA GLU A 131 1.22 15.19 2.73
C GLU A 131 0.30 15.74 3.81
N LYS A 132 -0.93 16.09 3.45
CA LYS A 132 -1.93 16.56 4.40
C LYS A 132 -2.31 15.47 5.41
N ALA A 133 -2.47 14.24 4.95
CA ALA A 133 -2.76 13.10 5.82
C ALA A 133 -1.65 12.88 6.83
N MET A 134 -0.40 12.91 6.38
CA MET A 134 0.75 12.78 7.26
C MET A 134 0.75 13.86 8.35
N ASP A 135 0.50 15.11 7.96
CA ASP A 135 0.46 16.22 8.89
C ASP A 135 -0.63 16.03 9.95
N ILE A 136 -1.83 15.64 9.53
CA ILE A 136 -2.95 15.38 10.43
C ILE A 136 -2.59 14.27 11.44
N LEU A 137 -2.03 13.16 10.95
CA LEU A 137 -1.74 12.01 11.79
C LEU A 137 -0.55 12.24 12.71
N GLN A 138 0.45 13.00 12.27
CA GLN A 138 1.60 13.32 13.10
C GLN A 138 1.26 14.25 14.25
N ARG A 139 0.23 15.07 14.09
CA ARG A 139 -0.23 15.99 15.13
C ARG A 139 -1.25 15.38 16.08
N ALA A 140 -1.66 14.17 15.81
CA ALA A 140 -2.69 13.50 16.60
C ALA A 140 -2.21 13.15 18.01
#